data_70ef6e2cd5a93485fdb0888c1a2d586f
#
_entry.id   70ef6e2cd5a93485fdb0888c1a2d586f
#
_cell.length_a   1.000
_cell.length_b   1.000
_cell.length_c   1.000
_cell.angle_alpha   90.00
_cell.angle_beta   90.00
_cell.angle_gamma   90.00
#
_symmetry.space_group_name_H-M   'P 1'
#
loop_
_entity.id
_entity.type
_entity.pdbx_description
1 polymer ?
#
loop_
_entity_poly.entity_id
_entity_poly.type
_entity_poly.pdbx_seq_one_letter_code
_entity_poly.pdbx_strand_id
1 'polypeptide(L)'
;MKKNLLIVVILAVCSIEMVKGQTVADSLAIVSACWKIENFQKGIVYKYASIPQLYQGPQSISLIEIDPVAGLKVGVAVSDKMKETSKIASEYNAIAAINGSYFDMKRGNSVCFLKTDRQVIDTTLQSEFKQRVTGHNRVRKRGMKLI
;
A
#
# COMPACT_ATOMS: atom_id res chain seq x y z
N MET A 1 18.19 -44.42 20.81
CA MET A 1 18.29 -43.84 19.44
C MET A 1 16.94 -43.79 18.72
N LYS A 2 16.10 -44.82 18.68
CA LYS A 2 14.81 -44.83 17.95
C LYS A 2 13.80 -43.75 18.43
N LYS A 3 13.73 -43.42 19.73
CA LYS A 3 12.80 -42.40 20.29
C LYS A 3 13.17 -40.97 19.81
N ASN A 4 14.45 -40.66 19.74
CA ASN A 4 14.90 -39.34 19.30
C ASN A 4 14.69 -39.11 17.79
N LEU A 5 14.81 -40.19 17.00
CA LEU A 5 14.54 -40.13 15.57
C LEU A 5 13.05 -39.83 15.30
N LEU A 6 12.14 -40.44 16.09
CA LEU A 6 10.70 -40.22 15.97
C LEU A 6 10.33 -38.74 16.28
N ILE A 7 10.94 -38.17 17.31
CA ILE A 7 10.69 -36.77 17.69
C ILE A 7 11.16 -35.81 16.59
N VAL A 8 12.31 -36.05 15.97
CA VAL A 8 12.85 -35.26 14.86
C VAL A 8 11.94 -35.32 13.63
N VAL A 9 11.40 -36.51 13.32
CA VAL A 9 10.46 -36.67 12.20
C VAL A 9 9.14 -35.94 12.48
N ILE A 10 8.60 -36.01 13.71
CA ILE A 10 7.37 -35.29 14.08
C ILE A 10 7.59 -33.75 14.00
N LEU A 11 8.73 -33.25 14.49
CA LEU A 11 9.08 -31.83 14.38
C LEU A 11 9.25 -31.39 12.92
N ALA A 12 9.84 -32.21 12.07
CA ALA A 12 9.99 -31.92 10.65
C ALA A 12 8.64 -31.90 9.90
N VAL A 13 7.69 -32.75 10.29
CA VAL A 13 6.34 -32.77 9.69
C VAL A 13 5.50 -31.59 10.16
N CYS A 14 5.64 -31.14 11.43
CA CYS A 14 4.95 -29.96 11.95
C CYS A 14 5.45 -28.64 11.37
N SER A 15 6.66 -28.60 10.80
CA SER A 15 7.21 -27.38 10.20
C SER A 15 6.84 -27.16 8.73
N ILE A 16 6.04 -28.04 8.11
CA ILE A 16 5.47 -27.81 6.80
C ILE A 16 4.17 -27.00 6.98
N GLU A 17 4.31 -25.80 7.50
CA GLU A 17 3.31 -24.75 7.33
C GLU A 17 3.31 -24.40 5.83
N MET A 18 2.36 -24.96 5.11
CA MET A 18 2.13 -24.52 3.74
C MET A 18 1.75 -23.05 3.77
N VAL A 19 2.66 -22.18 3.37
CA VAL A 19 2.33 -20.79 3.05
C VAL A 19 1.26 -20.85 1.96
N LYS A 20 0.01 -20.72 2.37
CA LYS A 20 -1.13 -20.67 1.45
C LYS A 20 -1.09 -19.31 0.79
N GLY A 21 -0.44 -19.22 -0.36
CA GLY A 21 -0.60 -18.11 -1.26
C GLY A 21 -2.02 -18.03 -1.83
N GLN A 22 -2.22 -17.14 -2.79
CA GLN A 22 -3.49 -17.02 -3.50
C GLN A 22 -3.91 -18.36 -4.10
N THR A 23 -5.14 -18.78 -3.82
CA THR A 23 -5.70 -20.02 -4.35
C THR A 23 -6.42 -19.76 -5.68
N VAL A 24 -6.67 -20.84 -6.45
CA VAL A 24 -7.53 -20.75 -7.64
C VAL A 24 -8.94 -20.25 -7.26
N ALA A 25 -9.45 -20.65 -6.09
CA ALA A 25 -10.74 -20.17 -5.60
C ALA A 25 -10.75 -18.66 -5.35
N ASP A 26 -9.67 -18.09 -4.81
CA ASP A 26 -9.55 -16.63 -4.59
C ASP A 26 -9.53 -15.90 -5.93
N SER A 27 -8.80 -16.40 -6.91
CA SER A 27 -8.77 -15.82 -8.26
C SER A 27 -10.15 -15.84 -8.90
N LEU A 28 -10.87 -16.95 -8.82
CA LEU A 28 -12.23 -17.07 -9.33
C LEU A 28 -13.19 -16.13 -8.59
N ALA A 29 -13.06 -16.00 -7.27
CA ALA A 29 -13.89 -15.10 -6.47
C ALA A 29 -13.74 -13.63 -6.92
N ILE A 30 -12.53 -13.19 -7.26
CA ILE A 30 -12.28 -11.85 -7.78
C ILE A 30 -12.86 -11.67 -9.18
N VAL A 31 -12.63 -12.63 -10.09
CA VAL A 31 -13.06 -12.54 -11.48
C VAL A 31 -14.58 -12.60 -11.60
N SER A 32 -15.24 -13.43 -10.78
CA SER A 32 -16.70 -13.57 -10.77
C SER A 32 -17.43 -12.57 -9.87
N ALA A 33 -16.69 -11.69 -9.20
CA ALA A 33 -17.31 -10.71 -8.30
C ALA A 33 -18.25 -9.75 -9.05
N CYS A 34 -19.32 -9.36 -8.36
CA CYS A 34 -20.28 -8.36 -8.86
C CYS A 34 -19.70 -6.96 -8.63
N TRP A 35 -19.02 -6.43 -9.62
CA TRP A 35 -18.41 -5.10 -9.55
C TRP A 35 -19.45 -4.01 -9.80
N LYS A 36 -19.61 -3.08 -8.87
CA LYS A 36 -20.26 -1.80 -9.11
C LYS A 36 -19.27 -0.90 -9.83
N ILE A 37 -19.70 -0.31 -10.95
CA ILE A 37 -18.83 0.50 -11.81
C ILE A 37 -19.42 1.89 -11.90
N GLU A 38 -18.60 2.89 -11.60
CA GLU A 38 -18.97 4.32 -11.69
C GLU A 38 -17.93 5.04 -12.56
N ASN A 39 -18.40 5.71 -13.59
CA ASN A 39 -17.57 6.53 -14.46
C ASN A 39 -17.53 7.95 -13.90
N PHE A 40 -16.38 8.37 -13.33
CA PHE A 40 -16.23 9.72 -12.80
C PHE A 40 -16.08 10.77 -13.90
N GLN A 41 -15.19 10.49 -14.84
CA GLN A 41 -14.96 11.32 -16.01
C GLN A 41 -14.25 10.49 -17.08
N LYS A 42 -14.02 11.09 -18.26
CA LYS A 42 -13.30 10.44 -19.34
C LYS A 42 -11.92 9.98 -18.87
N GLY A 43 -11.68 8.67 -18.93
CA GLY A 43 -10.42 8.04 -18.57
C GLY A 43 -10.28 7.68 -17.09
N ILE A 44 -11.29 7.85 -16.24
CA ILE A 44 -11.30 7.39 -14.84
C ILE A 44 -12.57 6.60 -14.54
N VAL A 45 -12.37 5.38 -14.09
CA VAL A 45 -13.44 4.47 -13.68
C VAL A 45 -13.18 4.01 -12.24
N TYR A 46 -14.16 4.15 -11.39
CA TYR A 46 -14.17 3.56 -10.06
C TYR A 46 -14.91 2.24 -10.07
N LYS A 47 -14.31 1.21 -9.47
CA LYS A 47 -14.93 -0.10 -9.33
C LYS A 47 -14.89 -0.52 -7.86
N TYR A 48 -16.01 -1.06 -7.39
CA TYR A 48 -16.13 -1.58 -6.03
C TYR A 48 -16.77 -2.96 -6.03
N ALA A 49 -16.22 -3.88 -5.25
CA ALA A 49 -16.82 -5.18 -5.00
C ALA A 49 -16.72 -5.56 -3.53
N SER A 50 -17.76 -6.21 -3.00
CA SER A 50 -17.73 -6.90 -1.71
C SER A 50 -17.76 -8.40 -1.97
N ILE A 51 -16.74 -9.10 -1.55
CA ILE A 51 -16.53 -10.53 -1.80
C ILE A 51 -16.59 -11.25 -0.45
N PRO A 52 -17.64 -12.06 -0.19
CA PRO A 52 -17.84 -12.68 1.12
C PRO A 52 -16.75 -13.68 1.53
N GLN A 53 -16.14 -14.33 0.54
CA GLN A 53 -15.14 -15.38 0.76
C GLN A 53 -13.93 -15.13 -0.15
N LEU A 54 -13.04 -14.24 0.27
CA LEU A 54 -11.74 -14.01 -0.36
C LEU A 54 -10.66 -14.07 0.72
N TYR A 55 -9.61 -14.87 0.51
CA TYR A 55 -8.56 -15.11 1.50
C TYR A 55 -9.12 -15.56 2.88
N GLN A 56 -10.11 -16.47 2.85
CA GLN A 56 -10.77 -17.05 4.02
C GLN A 56 -11.64 -16.08 4.82
N GLY A 57 -12.04 -14.95 4.25
CA GLY A 57 -12.91 -13.98 4.91
C GLY A 57 -13.55 -12.98 3.98
N PRO A 58 -14.46 -12.14 4.51
CA PRO A 58 -15.09 -11.09 3.72
C PRO A 58 -14.09 -9.97 3.41
N GLN A 59 -14.03 -9.58 2.14
CA GLN A 59 -13.19 -8.49 1.65
C GLN A 59 -14.01 -7.48 0.86
N SER A 60 -13.62 -6.22 0.99
CA SER A 60 -14.13 -5.13 0.16
C SER A 60 -12.98 -4.54 -0.65
N ILE A 61 -13.15 -4.49 -1.96
CA ILE A 61 -12.12 -4.01 -2.87
C ILE A 61 -12.64 -2.77 -3.58
N SER A 62 -11.84 -1.71 -3.54
CA SER A 62 -12.05 -0.48 -4.30
C SER A 62 -10.90 -0.32 -5.29
N LEU A 63 -11.21 -0.09 -6.55
CA LEU A 63 -10.24 0.11 -7.61
C LEU A 63 -10.50 1.45 -8.30
N ILE A 64 -9.43 2.17 -8.62
CA ILE A 64 -9.47 3.31 -9.53
C ILE A 64 -8.69 2.89 -10.78
N GLU A 65 -9.38 2.78 -11.89
CA GLU A 65 -8.80 2.47 -13.19
C GLU A 65 -8.61 3.75 -13.99
N ILE A 66 -7.39 3.95 -14.48
CA ILE A 66 -7.00 5.15 -15.19
C ILE A 66 -6.54 4.76 -16.58
N ASP A 67 -7.17 5.34 -17.59
CA ASP A 67 -6.75 5.19 -18.97
C ASP A 67 -5.45 5.98 -19.23
N PRO A 68 -4.34 5.33 -19.57
CA PRO A 68 -3.07 6.01 -19.78
C PRO A 68 -3.08 7.00 -20.94
N VAL A 69 -4.00 6.85 -21.91
CA VAL A 69 -4.12 7.77 -23.06
C VAL A 69 -5.02 8.98 -22.79
N ALA A 70 -5.68 9.03 -21.62
CA ALA A 70 -6.58 10.13 -21.27
C ALA A 70 -5.85 11.44 -20.91
N GLY A 71 -4.52 11.46 -20.90
CA GLY A 71 -3.73 12.64 -20.54
C GLY A 71 -3.70 12.94 -19.04
N LEU A 72 -4.14 12.01 -18.22
CA LEU A 72 -4.17 12.13 -16.76
C LEU A 72 -2.79 11.83 -16.16
N LYS A 73 -2.46 12.52 -15.06
CA LYS A 73 -1.21 12.31 -14.34
C LYS A 73 -1.48 11.63 -13.00
N VAL A 74 -0.69 10.61 -12.67
CA VAL A 74 -0.67 9.99 -11.35
C VAL A 74 0.57 10.50 -10.61
N GLY A 75 0.38 10.89 -9.36
CA GLY A 75 1.46 11.42 -8.55
C GLY A 75 1.34 11.02 -7.09
N VAL A 76 2.31 11.42 -6.29
CA VAL A 76 2.36 11.21 -4.84
C VAL A 76 2.24 12.55 -4.13
N ALA A 77 1.22 12.72 -3.30
CA ALA A 77 1.03 13.89 -2.46
C ALA A 77 1.64 13.67 -1.07
N VAL A 78 2.35 14.65 -0.57
CA VAL A 78 2.95 14.62 0.77
C VAL A 78 2.52 15.87 1.53
N SER A 79 2.09 15.69 2.76
CA SER A 79 1.77 16.79 3.67
C SER A 79 2.81 16.87 4.80
N ASP A 80 3.15 18.09 5.22
CA ASP A 80 4.03 18.33 6.36
C ASP A 80 3.38 17.99 7.71
N LYS A 81 2.05 17.90 7.72
CA LYS A 81 1.24 17.56 8.90
C LYS A 81 0.25 16.47 8.53
N MET A 82 -0.21 15.76 9.54
CA MET A 82 -1.29 14.80 9.41
C MET A 82 -2.55 15.50 8.92
N LYS A 83 -3.06 15.06 7.77
CA LYS A 83 -4.29 15.55 7.14
C LYS A 83 -5.09 14.40 6.57
N GLU A 84 -6.39 14.59 6.47
CA GLU A 84 -7.26 13.66 5.75
C GLU A 84 -6.89 13.62 4.27
N THR A 85 -6.93 12.42 3.68
CA THR A 85 -6.63 12.21 2.25
C THR A 85 -7.47 13.12 1.34
N SER A 86 -8.75 13.33 1.68
CA SER A 86 -9.65 14.24 0.96
C SER A 86 -9.18 15.70 0.96
N LYS A 87 -8.65 16.18 2.08
CA LYS A 87 -8.11 17.55 2.18
C LYS A 87 -6.84 17.70 1.34
N ILE A 88 -5.94 16.71 1.42
CA ILE A 88 -4.74 16.71 0.57
C ILE A 88 -5.14 16.67 -0.90
N ALA A 89 -6.07 15.82 -1.28
CA ALA A 89 -6.58 15.74 -2.66
C ALA A 89 -7.11 17.10 -3.15
N SER A 90 -7.88 17.80 -2.34
CA SER A 90 -8.41 19.13 -2.68
C SER A 90 -7.31 20.19 -2.87
N GLU A 91 -6.27 20.17 -2.03
CA GLU A 91 -5.13 21.09 -2.15
C GLU A 91 -4.36 20.92 -3.47
N TYR A 92 -4.36 19.69 -4.01
CA TYR A 92 -3.71 19.37 -5.28
C TYR A 92 -4.65 19.36 -6.49
N ASN A 93 -5.93 19.71 -6.31
CA ASN A 93 -6.97 19.58 -7.32
C ASN A 93 -7.02 18.18 -7.93
N ALA A 94 -6.81 17.16 -7.08
CA ALA A 94 -6.84 15.77 -7.52
C ALA A 94 -8.28 15.31 -7.74
N ILE A 95 -8.51 14.58 -8.83
CA ILE A 95 -9.83 14.01 -9.17
C ILE A 95 -10.14 12.82 -8.27
N ALA A 96 -9.11 12.04 -7.93
CA ALA A 96 -9.20 10.90 -7.05
C ALA A 96 -7.92 10.77 -6.23
N ALA A 97 -8.00 10.22 -5.03
CA ALA A 97 -6.86 9.97 -4.19
C ALA A 97 -7.08 8.76 -3.28
N ILE A 98 -6.00 8.08 -2.95
CA ILE A 98 -5.96 7.02 -1.95
C ILE A 98 -4.82 7.29 -0.97
N ASN A 99 -4.93 6.80 0.24
CA ASN A 99 -3.81 6.85 1.19
C ASN A 99 -2.72 5.85 0.75
N GLY A 100 -1.47 6.31 0.76
CA GLY A 100 -0.34 5.55 0.21
C GLY A 100 0.43 4.70 1.22
N SER A 101 0.46 5.08 2.49
CA SER A 101 1.27 4.36 3.49
C SER A 101 0.78 4.57 4.91
N TYR A 102 1.35 3.79 5.83
CA TYR A 102 1.22 4.04 7.26
C TYR A 102 2.01 5.28 7.68
N PHE A 103 1.58 5.91 8.76
CA PHE A 103 2.21 7.12 9.31
C PHE A 103 2.37 7.01 10.83
N ASP A 104 3.34 7.73 11.37
CA ASP A 104 3.53 7.86 12.81
C ASP A 104 2.50 8.85 13.38
N MET A 105 1.62 8.36 14.24
CA MET A 105 0.56 9.17 14.88
C MET A 105 1.09 10.36 15.68
N LYS A 106 2.33 10.27 16.21
CA LYS A 106 2.94 11.34 17.02
C LYS A 106 3.65 12.37 16.16
N ARG A 107 4.29 11.93 15.09
CA ARG A 107 5.14 12.77 14.23
C ARG A 107 4.42 13.22 12.96
N GLY A 108 3.39 12.50 12.53
CA GLY A 108 2.64 12.77 11.31
C GLY A 108 3.40 12.49 10.01
N ASN A 109 4.58 11.86 10.09
CA ASN A 109 5.38 11.50 8.93
C ASN A 109 5.14 10.04 8.51
N SER A 110 5.50 9.70 7.28
CA SER A 110 5.46 8.31 6.81
C SER A 110 6.41 7.42 7.61
N VAL A 111 5.98 6.21 7.96
CA VAL A 111 6.86 5.18 8.56
C VAL A 111 7.50 4.29 7.49
N CYS A 112 7.12 4.46 6.23
CA CYS A 112 7.65 3.71 5.10
C CYS A 112 8.68 4.53 4.33
N PHE A 113 9.55 3.83 3.59
CA PHE A 113 10.44 4.49 2.64
C PHE A 113 9.59 5.20 1.57
N LEU A 114 9.79 6.51 1.47
CA LEU A 114 9.09 7.34 0.50
C LEU A 114 10.12 8.11 -0.33
N LYS A 115 10.09 7.87 -1.63
CA LYS A 115 10.93 8.58 -2.61
C LYS A 115 10.05 9.08 -3.75
N THR A 116 10.17 10.36 -4.09
CA THR A 116 9.48 10.95 -5.24
C THR A 116 10.38 12.03 -5.86
N ASP A 117 10.31 12.24 -7.16
CA ASP A 117 11.14 13.17 -7.93
C ASP A 117 12.65 13.04 -7.64
N ARG A 118 13.12 11.80 -7.49
CA ARG A 118 14.50 11.45 -7.12
C ARG A 118 14.92 11.91 -5.72
N GLN A 119 14.00 12.46 -4.92
CA GLN A 119 14.27 12.85 -3.53
C GLN A 119 13.68 11.85 -2.55
N VAL A 120 14.45 11.49 -1.54
CA VAL A 120 13.98 10.67 -0.41
C VAL A 120 13.27 11.60 0.56
N ILE A 121 11.98 11.38 0.76
CA ILE A 121 11.12 12.16 1.65
C ILE A 121 11.15 11.57 3.05
N ASP A 122 11.02 10.25 3.15
CA ASP A 122 11.12 9.54 4.40
C ASP A 122 11.77 8.16 4.22
N THR A 123 12.20 7.57 5.33
CA THR A 123 12.88 6.28 5.35
C THR A 123 12.29 5.38 6.43
N THR A 124 12.34 4.07 6.22
CA THR A 124 11.95 3.07 7.22
C THR A 124 12.97 2.89 8.34
N LEU A 125 14.07 3.63 8.32
CA LEU A 125 15.14 3.48 9.27
C LEU A 125 14.74 3.99 10.66
N GLN A 126 15.07 3.23 11.70
CA GLN A 126 14.91 3.66 13.09
C GLN A 126 15.70 4.93 13.36
N SER A 127 15.23 5.74 14.31
CA SER A 127 15.76 7.09 14.58
C SER A 127 17.28 7.15 14.80
N GLU A 128 17.83 6.14 15.45
CA GLU A 128 19.28 6.06 15.72
C GLU A 128 20.12 5.78 14.46
N PHE A 129 19.58 5.02 13.53
CA PHE A 129 20.22 4.75 12.25
C PHE A 129 20.06 5.93 11.28
N LYS A 130 18.90 6.61 11.34
CA LYS A 130 18.68 7.88 10.61
C LYS A 130 19.76 8.91 10.94
N GLN A 131 20.10 9.05 12.22
CA GLN A 131 21.12 10.02 12.67
C GLN A 131 22.53 9.72 12.12
N ARG A 132 22.87 8.45 11.96
CA ARG A 132 24.15 8.01 11.41
C ARG A 132 24.27 8.19 9.89
N VAL A 133 23.17 7.93 9.16
CA VAL A 133 23.14 8.03 7.69
C VAL A 133 22.92 9.45 7.19
N THR A 134 22.12 10.26 7.91
CA THR A 134 21.83 11.65 7.55
C THR A 134 22.91 12.64 7.95
N GLY A 135 23.87 12.24 8.78
CA GLY A 135 25.03 13.07 9.09
C GLY A 135 25.86 13.46 7.85
N HIS A 136 25.75 12.71 6.75
CA HIS A 136 26.42 13.01 5.49
C HIS A 136 25.51 13.57 4.38
N ASN A 137 24.17 13.45 4.49
CA ASN A 137 23.25 13.97 3.51
C ASN A 137 22.09 14.71 4.20
N ARG A 138 22.20 16.03 4.27
CA ARG A 138 21.15 16.90 4.74
C ARG A 138 19.94 16.76 3.81
N VAL A 139 18.95 15.95 4.21
CA VAL A 139 17.67 15.84 3.51
C VAL A 139 16.99 17.22 3.60
N ARG A 140 17.05 18.00 2.55
CA ARG A 140 16.32 19.26 2.42
C ARG A 140 14.84 18.90 2.28
N LYS A 141 14.06 19.16 3.33
CA LYS A 141 12.59 19.19 3.24
C LYS A 141 12.21 20.36 2.32
N ARG A 142 12.06 20.11 1.06
CA ARG A 142 11.36 21.03 0.13
C ARG A 142 9.96 20.45 -0.07
N GLY A 143 8.96 21.27 0.22
CA GLY A 143 7.58 20.95 -0.09
C GLY A 143 7.46 20.51 -1.53
N MET A 144 6.85 19.36 -1.73
CA MET A 144 6.72 18.76 -3.05
C MET A 144 5.37 19.11 -3.61
N LYS A 145 5.40 19.72 -4.78
CA LYS A 145 4.23 20.04 -5.58
C LYS A 145 3.99 18.86 -6.51
N LEU A 146 2.86 18.21 -6.35
CA LEU A 146 2.36 17.19 -7.28
C LEU A 146 1.31 17.81 -8.18
N ILE A 147 1.44 17.54 -9.42
CA ILE A 147 0.52 17.97 -10.46
C ILE A 147 -0.29 16.78 -10.92
#